data_56c3c545db8eab8edb0571458d7d7bec
#
_entry.id   56c3c545db8eab8edb0571458d7d7bec
#
_cell.length_a   1.000
_cell.length_b   1.000
_cell.length_c   1.000
_cell.angle_alpha   90.00
_cell.angle_beta   90.00
_cell.angle_gamma   90.00
#
_symmetry.space_group_name_H-M   'P 1'
#
loop_
_entity.id
_entity.type
_entity.pdbx_description
1 polymer ?
#
loop_
_entity_poly.entity_id
_entity_poly.type
_entity_poly.pdbx_seq_one_letter_code
_entity_poly.pdbx_strand_id
1 'polypeptide(L)'
;VFKEVGKSFPCPWHYHPEYEIVLVLKSNGRRMVGDNIGKFDEGDLVCMGPFLPHVWVNDPKFINGQVDYPAEAIVIHFTDDFLGENFLEIPEMEAFRNFLKLSNRGMVINGKAKAEITALMEKMPEMNGLQRLSSLLLIFDTLSSTPEYALLASPGFVKTVNVNSSDRLNKITEYLIQNFDQDITLSKVASIANMAVTTFSNFFKENYRVTFVEYLNTLRIGYACKKLSEKDQNIVDVAYECGFNSLANFNRQFKKYKQMTPTEFRRIIYV
;
A
#
# COMPACT_ATOMS: atom_id res chain seq x y z
N VAL A 1 -14.56 10.04 0.03
CA VAL A 1 -15.12 8.87 0.74
C VAL A 1 -16.04 8.13 -0.20
N PHE A 2 -15.84 6.83 -0.33
CA PHE A 2 -16.70 5.97 -1.16
C PHE A 2 -16.83 4.58 -0.52
N LYS A 3 -17.89 3.87 -0.92
CA LYS A 3 -18.12 2.48 -0.54
C LYS A 3 -17.78 1.58 -1.73
N GLU A 4 -16.87 0.65 -1.51
CA GLU A 4 -16.51 -0.40 -2.46
C GLU A 4 -17.38 -1.63 -2.18
N VAL A 5 -18.07 -2.14 -3.21
CA VAL A 5 -18.95 -3.31 -3.11
C VAL A 5 -18.76 -4.19 -4.33
N GLY A 6 -18.41 -5.45 -4.15
CA GLY A 6 -18.20 -6.37 -5.26
C GLY A 6 -18.05 -7.83 -4.83
N LYS A 7 -17.89 -8.72 -5.79
CA LYS A 7 -17.58 -10.14 -5.50
C LYS A 7 -16.24 -10.28 -4.78
N SER A 8 -15.32 -9.36 -5.04
CA SER A 8 -14.01 -9.26 -4.40
C SER A 8 -13.54 -7.81 -4.52
N PHE A 9 -12.55 -7.41 -3.76
CA PHE A 9 -11.92 -6.11 -3.94
C PHE A 9 -11.14 -6.09 -5.26
N PRO A 10 -11.46 -5.15 -6.18
CA PRO A 10 -11.00 -5.24 -7.56
C PRO A 10 -9.58 -4.75 -7.77
N CYS A 11 -9.08 -3.91 -6.85
CA CYS A 11 -7.78 -3.26 -7.03
C CYS A 11 -6.65 -4.27 -6.94
N PRO A 12 -5.80 -4.38 -7.98
CA PRO A 12 -4.57 -5.18 -7.93
C PRO A 12 -3.57 -4.54 -6.94
N TRP A 13 -2.36 -5.09 -6.86
CA TRP A 13 -1.25 -4.42 -6.18
C TRP A 13 -1.02 -3.04 -6.80
N HIS A 14 -1.21 -1.98 -6.01
CA HIS A 14 -1.17 -0.59 -6.47
C HIS A 14 -0.68 0.35 -5.38
N TYR A 15 -0.48 1.60 -5.73
CA TYR A 15 -0.25 2.73 -4.82
C TYR A 15 -0.77 4.01 -5.51
N HIS A 16 -0.94 5.05 -4.74
CA HIS A 16 -1.45 6.35 -5.18
C HIS A 16 -0.91 7.47 -4.27
N PRO A 17 -1.00 8.73 -4.69
CA PRO A 17 -0.44 9.86 -3.94
C PRO A 17 -1.26 10.26 -2.70
N GLU A 18 -2.47 9.77 -2.55
CA GLU A 18 -3.35 10.07 -1.43
C GLU A 18 -2.97 9.26 -0.19
N TYR A 19 -3.26 9.82 0.98
CA TYR A 19 -3.45 9.03 2.19
C TYR A 19 -4.73 8.23 2.05
N GLU A 20 -4.74 7.03 2.59
CA GLU A 20 -5.90 6.15 2.52
C GLU A 20 -6.25 5.59 3.90
N ILE A 21 -7.54 5.61 4.23
CA ILE A 21 -8.10 4.90 5.37
C ILE A 21 -9.12 3.89 4.84
N VAL A 22 -8.86 2.60 5.06
CA VAL A 22 -9.72 1.49 4.62
C VAL A 22 -10.35 0.84 5.84
N LEU A 23 -11.67 0.74 5.82
CA LEU A 23 -12.45 -0.09 6.75
C LEU A 23 -13.11 -1.23 5.97
N VAL A 24 -12.73 -2.46 6.24
CA VAL A 24 -13.40 -3.64 5.69
C VAL A 24 -14.69 -3.89 6.46
N LEU A 25 -15.85 -3.78 5.80
CA LEU A 25 -17.15 -4.05 6.39
C LEU A 25 -17.52 -5.54 6.31
N LYS A 26 -17.29 -6.15 5.14
CA LYS A 26 -17.58 -7.55 4.87
C LYS A 26 -16.52 -8.11 3.95
N SER A 27 -15.81 -9.03 4.38
CA SER A 27 -14.88 -9.92 3.69
C SER A 27 -13.79 -10.37 4.63
N ASN A 28 -13.06 -11.38 4.18
CA ASN A 28 -11.80 -11.78 4.79
C ASN A 28 -10.82 -12.25 3.70
N GLY A 29 -9.56 -12.35 4.06
CA GLY A 29 -8.53 -12.73 3.12
C GLY A 29 -7.13 -12.36 3.60
N ARG A 30 -6.30 -11.95 2.66
CA ARG A 30 -4.94 -11.48 2.93
C ARG A 30 -4.74 -10.08 2.40
N ARG A 31 -4.14 -9.20 3.21
CA ARG A 31 -3.65 -7.92 2.72
C ARG A 31 -2.14 -7.92 2.66
N MET A 32 -1.64 -7.16 1.71
CA MET A 32 -0.23 -6.81 1.61
C MET A 32 -0.11 -5.30 1.67
N VAL A 33 0.73 -4.82 2.57
CA VAL A 33 1.02 -3.38 2.72
C VAL A 33 2.53 -3.23 2.84
N GLY A 34 3.15 -2.62 1.86
CA GLY A 34 4.60 -2.61 1.75
C GLY A 34 5.15 -4.04 1.64
N ASP A 35 6.06 -4.40 2.53
CA ASP A 35 6.62 -5.76 2.64
C ASP A 35 5.90 -6.64 3.68
N ASN A 36 4.83 -6.14 4.28
CA ASN A 36 4.01 -6.90 5.24
C ASN A 36 2.90 -7.67 4.54
N ILE A 37 2.77 -8.95 4.89
CA ILE A 37 1.63 -9.79 4.51
C ILE A 37 0.91 -10.21 5.78
N GLY A 38 -0.37 -9.87 5.86
CA GLY A 38 -1.22 -10.21 6.98
C GLY A 38 -2.58 -10.73 6.53
N LYS A 39 -3.31 -11.33 7.46
CA LYS A 39 -4.74 -11.61 7.27
C LYS A 39 -5.53 -10.33 7.54
N PHE A 40 -6.68 -10.23 6.89
CA PHE A 40 -7.71 -9.25 7.24
C PHE A 40 -9.05 -9.96 7.38
N ASP A 41 -9.88 -9.41 8.22
CA ASP A 41 -11.25 -9.87 8.49
C ASP A 41 -12.18 -8.65 8.53
N GLU A 42 -13.46 -8.89 8.76
CA GLU A 42 -14.44 -7.83 8.99
C GLU A 42 -13.99 -6.91 10.14
N GLY A 43 -14.12 -5.62 9.93
CA GLY A 43 -13.63 -4.60 10.84
C GLY A 43 -12.13 -4.32 10.76
N ASP A 44 -11.38 -4.88 9.79
CA ASP A 44 -9.99 -4.47 9.58
C ASP A 44 -9.96 -2.99 9.20
N LEU A 45 -9.26 -2.17 10.00
CA LEU A 45 -9.13 -0.74 9.80
C LEU A 45 -7.65 -0.41 9.61
N VAL A 46 -7.31 0.06 8.43
CA VAL A 46 -5.92 0.33 8.04
C VAL A 46 -5.78 1.76 7.53
N CYS A 47 -4.76 2.46 8.03
CA CYS A 47 -4.36 3.78 7.53
C CYS A 47 -3.03 3.65 6.78
N MET A 48 -2.94 4.25 5.61
CA MET A 48 -1.77 4.20 4.73
C MET A 48 -1.37 5.59 4.29
N GLY A 49 -0.06 5.84 4.28
CA GLY A 49 0.51 7.05 3.72
C GLY A 49 0.64 6.98 2.20
N PRO A 50 0.94 8.12 1.57
CA PRO A 50 1.11 8.24 0.14
C PRO A 50 2.14 7.25 -0.41
N PHE A 51 1.88 6.76 -1.61
CA PHE A 51 2.78 5.90 -2.37
C PHE A 51 3.20 4.59 -1.66
N LEU A 52 2.50 4.19 -0.59
CA LEU A 52 2.73 2.90 0.06
C LEU A 52 2.01 1.81 -0.74
N PRO A 53 2.74 0.88 -1.38
CA PRO A 53 2.10 -0.16 -2.19
C PRO A 53 1.28 -1.12 -1.33
N HIS A 54 0.06 -1.43 -1.80
CA HIS A 54 -0.87 -2.25 -1.03
C HIS A 54 -1.86 -3.02 -1.91
N VAL A 55 -2.49 -4.05 -1.33
CA VAL A 55 -3.59 -4.83 -1.94
C VAL A 55 -4.34 -5.62 -0.87
N TRP A 56 -5.64 -5.78 -1.06
CA TRP A 56 -6.49 -6.75 -0.35
C TRP A 56 -6.87 -7.87 -1.32
N VAL A 57 -6.49 -9.10 -0.99
CA VAL A 57 -6.80 -10.32 -1.76
C VAL A 57 -7.81 -11.11 -0.96
N ASN A 58 -9.04 -11.17 -1.47
CA ASN A 58 -10.13 -11.89 -0.83
C ASN A 58 -9.87 -13.41 -0.78
N ASP A 59 -10.42 -14.07 0.23
CA ASP A 59 -10.47 -15.53 0.29
C ASP A 59 -11.16 -16.09 -0.98
N PRO A 60 -10.67 -17.20 -1.56
CA PRO A 60 -11.24 -17.79 -2.78
C PRO A 60 -12.75 -18.04 -2.73
N LYS A 61 -13.34 -18.25 -1.56
CA LYS A 61 -14.80 -18.42 -1.40
C LYS A 61 -15.61 -17.22 -1.93
N PHE A 62 -15.08 -15.99 -1.83
CA PHE A 62 -15.72 -14.79 -2.39
C PHE A 62 -15.62 -14.79 -3.92
N ILE A 63 -14.45 -15.10 -4.45
CA ILE A 63 -14.21 -15.11 -5.90
C ILE A 63 -15.04 -16.21 -6.58
N ASN A 64 -15.16 -17.37 -5.94
CA ASN A 64 -15.88 -18.53 -6.46
C ASN A 64 -17.40 -18.49 -6.21
N GLY A 65 -17.92 -17.40 -5.60
CA GLY A 65 -19.35 -17.29 -5.31
C GLY A 65 -19.88 -18.30 -4.28
N GLN A 66 -19.02 -18.73 -3.35
CA GLN A 66 -19.40 -19.65 -2.27
C GLN A 66 -19.97 -18.95 -1.04
N VAL A 67 -20.09 -17.62 -1.10
CA VAL A 67 -20.73 -16.78 -0.08
C VAL A 67 -21.87 -15.98 -0.72
N ASP A 68 -22.95 -15.80 0.03
CA ASP A 68 -24.18 -15.13 -0.43
C ASP A 68 -24.15 -13.60 -0.24
N TYR A 69 -23.03 -13.03 0.18
CA TYR A 69 -22.85 -11.60 0.41
C TYR A 69 -21.58 -11.06 -0.28
N PRO A 70 -21.60 -9.81 -0.75
CA PRO A 70 -20.45 -9.21 -1.41
C PRO A 70 -19.34 -8.85 -0.42
N ALA A 71 -18.12 -8.68 -0.93
CA ALA A 71 -17.08 -7.95 -0.21
C ALA A 71 -17.45 -6.47 -0.16
N GLU A 72 -17.34 -5.84 1.01
CA GLU A 72 -17.67 -4.44 1.22
C GLU A 72 -16.58 -3.73 2.02
N ALA A 73 -16.18 -2.54 1.60
CA ALA A 73 -15.29 -1.66 2.35
C ALA A 73 -15.71 -0.20 2.23
N ILE A 74 -15.35 0.62 3.19
CA ILE A 74 -15.40 2.08 3.09
C ILE A 74 -13.98 2.59 2.99
N VAL A 75 -13.75 3.46 2.02
CA VAL A 75 -12.44 4.02 1.72
C VAL A 75 -12.50 5.55 1.80
N ILE A 76 -11.54 6.13 2.49
CA ILE A 76 -11.32 7.57 2.56
C ILE A 76 -9.98 7.86 1.91
N HIS A 77 -9.97 8.70 0.86
CA HIS A 77 -8.76 9.29 0.28
C HIS A 77 -8.70 10.77 0.58
N PHE A 78 -7.51 11.27 0.89
CA PHE A 78 -7.22 12.70 1.00
C PHE A 78 -5.75 12.98 0.70
N THR A 79 -5.44 14.20 0.27
CA THR A 79 -4.08 14.68 0.03
C THR A 79 -3.66 15.68 1.14
N ASP A 80 -2.37 15.99 1.20
CA ASP A 80 -1.87 16.99 2.18
C ASP A 80 -2.57 18.35 2.07
N ASP A 81 -2.95 18.72 0.85
CA ASP A 81 -3.51 20.02 0.50
C ASP A 81 -5.05 20.05 0.36
N PHE A 82 -5.77 18.97 0.75
CA PHE A 82 -7.22 18.86 0.51
C PHE A 82 -8.08 19.96 1.18
N LEU A 83 -7.58 20.62 2.21
CA LEU A 83 -8.16 21.81 2.84
C LEU A 83 -7.31 23.08 2.65
N GLY A 84 -6.41 23.08 1.66
CA GLY A 84 -5.47 24.14 1.36
C GLY A 84 -4.06 23.85 1.87
N GLU A 85 -3.06 24.40 1.18
CA GLU A 85 -1.63 24.10 1.36
C GLU A 85 -1.13 24.27 2.81
N ASN A 86 -1.75 25.14 3.60
CA ASN A 86 -1.30 25.46 4.96
C ASN A 86 -2.13 24.80 6.06
N PHE A 87 -3.16 23.99 5.71
CA PHE A 87 -4.05 23.42 6.71
C PHE A 87 -3.32 22.48 7.68
N LEU A 88 -2.45 21.63 7.18
CA LEU A 88 -1.67 20.72 8.03
C LEU A 88 -0.55 21.43 8.81
N GLU A 89 -0.21 22.69 8.47
CA GLU A 89 0.89 23.42 9.12
C GLU A 89 0.45 24.22 10.36
N ILE A 90 -0.87 24.34 10.61
CA ILE A 90 -1.36 25.02 11.82
C ILE A 90 -0.96 24.21 13.07
N PRO A 91 -0.76 24.86 14.24
CA PRO A 91 -0.31 24.22 15.47
C PRO A 91 -1.21 23.05 15.91
N GLU A 92 -2.51 23.19 15.74
CA GLU A 92 -3.52 22.20 16.11
C GLU A 92 -3.36 20.86 15.37
N MET A 93 -2.70 20.87 14.21
CA MET A 93 -2.48 19.67 13.39
C MET A 93 -1.13 18.97 13.67
N GLU A 94 -0.33 19.44 14.63
CA GLU A 94 0.99 18.88 14.91
C GLU A 94 0.93 17.39 15.25
N ALA A 95 0.00 16.98 16.12
CA ALA A 95 -0.18 15.58 16.50
C ALA A 95 -0.58 14.71 15.29
N PHE A 96 -1.48 15.23 14.44
CA PHE A 96 -1.90 14.55 13.23
C PHE A 96 -0.78 14.43 12.20
N ARG A 97 0.03 15.47 11.99
CA ARG A 97 1.24 15.39 11.14
C ARG A 97 2.20 14.28 11.60
N ASN A 98 2.37 14.10 12.89
CA ASN A 98 3.20 13.04 13.43
C ASN A 98 2.59 11.65 13.17
N PHE A 99 1.27 11.52 13.27
CA PHE A 99 0.55 10.32 12.85
C PHE A 99 0.74 10.05 11.34
N LEU A 100 0.60 11.05 10.49
CA LEU A 100 0.77 10.91 9.04
C LEU A 100 2.18 10.42 8.66
N LYS A 101 3.23 10.86 9.37
CA LYS A 101 4.60 10.32 9.17
C LYS A 101 4.68 8.81 9.46
N LEU A 102 3.97 8.35 10.49
CA LEU A 102 3.92 6.92 10.84
C LEU A 102 3.09 6.11 9.84
N SER A 103 2.03 6.70 9.29
CA SER A 103 1.16 6.05 8.30
C SER A 103 1.88 5.65 7.01
N ASN A 104 3.03 6.24 6.71
CA ASN A 104 3.91 5.79 5.62
C ASN A 104 4.37 4.33 5.74
N ARG A 105 4.22 3.71 6.91
CA ARG A 105 4.48 2.28 7.12
C ARG A 105 3.21 1.43 7.09
N GLY A 106 2.06 2.05 6.84
CA GLY A 106 0.77 1.40 7.05
C GLY A 106 0.54 1.08 8.54
N MET A 107 -0.65 1.34 9.00
CA MET A 107 -1.02 1.18 10.40
C MET A 107 -2.36 0.44 10.50
N VAL A 108 -2.39 -0.67 11.21
CA VAL A 108 -3.65 -1.28 11.65
C VAL A 108 -4.08 -0.58 12.92
N ILE A 109 -5.27 -0.05 12.93
CA ILE A 109 -5.86 0.59 14.12
C ILE A 109 -6.65 -0.46 14.92
N ASN A 110 -6.48 -0.45 16.23
CA ASN A 110 -7.06 -1.43 17.14
C ASN A 110 -7.87 -0.75 18.26
N GLY A 111 -8.40 -1.55 19.16
CA GLY A 111 -8.99 -1.14 20.43
C GLY A 111 -10.15 -0.17 20.31
N LYS A 112 -10.18 0.80 21.22
CA LYS A 112 -11.25 1.81 21.33
C LYS A 112 -11.24 2.76 20.12
N ALA A 113 -10.07 3.18 19.67
CA ALA A 113 -9.92 4.05 18.49
C ALA A 113 -10.53 3.42 17.24
N LYS A 114 -10.32 2.10 17.03
CA LYS A 114 -10.95 1.36 15.94
C LYS A 114 -12.47 1.46 16.03
N ALA A 115 -13.07 1.22 17.18
CA ALA A 115 -14.52 1.25 17.35
C ALA A 115 -15.11 2.65 17.06
N GLU A 116 -14.46 3.71 17.55
CA GLU A 116 -14.87 5.10 17.32
C GLU A 116 -14.79 5.48 15.83
N ILE A 117 -13.69 5.17 15.18
CA ILE A 117 -13.48 5.47 13.76
C ILE A 117 -14.45 4.65 12.90
N THR A 118 -14.66 3.37 13.19
CA THR A 118 -15.64 2.53 12.49
C THR A 118 -17.02 3.15 12.53
N ALA A 119 -17.51 3.57 13.71
CA ALA A 119 -18.82 4.18 13.87
C ALA A 119 -19.00 5.51 13.07
N LEU A 120 -17.91 6.26 12.90
CA LEU A 120 -17.91 7.45 12.05
C LEU A 120 -17.91 7.06 10.56
N MET A 121 -17.00 6.18 10.14
CA MET A 121 -16.85 5.78 8.75
C MET A 121 -18.11 5.14 8.16
N GLU A 122 -18.80 4.29 8.92
CA GLU A 122 -20.04 3.63 8.47
C GLU A 122 -21.14 4.61 8.06
N LYS A 123 -21.18 5.78 8.69
CA LYS A 123 -22.18 6.83 8.41
C LYS A 123 -21.76 7.77 7.27
N MET A 124 -20.46 7.91 7.01
CA MET A 124 -19.93 8.92 6.08
C MET A 124 -20.47 8.82 4.65
N PRO A 125 -20.73 7.64 4.06
CA PRO A 125 -21.27 7.57 2.70
C PRO A 125 -22.62 8.28 2.53
N GLU A 126 -23.45 8.33 3.57
CA GLU A 126 -24.79 8.95 3.55
C GLU A 126 -24.77 10.44 4.00
N MET A 127 -23.66 10.94 4.52
CA MET A 127 -23.53 12.30 5.00
C MET A 127 -23.41 13.31 3.87
N ASN A 128 -23.89 14.54 4.09
CA ASN A 128 -23.57 15.68 3.22
C ASN A 128 -22.10 16.13 3.36
N GLY A 129 -21.66 17.02 2.48
CA GLY A 129 -20.25 17.41 2.39
C GLY A 129 -19.66 17.94 3.71
N LEU A 130 -20.38 18.83 4.42
CA LEU A 130 -19.89 19.42 5.67
C LEU A 130 -19.92 18.43 6.85
N GLN A 131 -20.93 17.59 6.94
CA GLN A 131 -21.01 16.52 7.93
C GLN A 131 -19.87 15.51 7.74
N ARG A 132 -19.59 15.17 6.48
CA ARG A 132 -18.49 14.27 6.13
C ARG A 132 -17.14 14.86 6.52
N LEU A 133 -16.94 16.15 6.26
CA LEU A 133 -15.72 16.85 6.65
C LEU A 133 -15.55 16.90 8.18
N SER A 134 -16.63 17.21 8.92
CA SER A 134 -16.60 17.20 10.39
C SER A 134 -16.26 15.82 10.94
N SER A 135 -16.84 14.74 10.37
CA SER A 135 -16.51 13.37 10.75
C SER A 135 -15.06 13.01 10.44
N LEU A 136 -14.52 13.49 9.32
CA LEU A 136 -13.12 13.28 8.96
C LEU A 136 -12.17 13.97 9.98
N LEU A 137 -12.49 15.18 10.43
CA LEU A 137 -11.70 15.86 11.46
C LEU A 137 -11.75 15.13 12.81
N LEU A 138 -12.91 14.55 13.18
CA LEU A 138 -13.01 13.69 14.38
C LEU A 138 -12.18 12.42 14.24
N ILE A 139 -12.13 11.82 13.04
CA ILE A 139 -11.25 10.68 12.78
C ILE A 139 -9.78 11.09 12.95
N PHE A 140 -9.39 12.26 12.45
CA PHE A 140 -8.02 12.77 12.61
C PHE A 140 -7.64 13.00 14.08
N ASP A 141 -8.55 13.52 14.87
CA ASP A 141 -8.37 13.70 16.32
C ASP A 141 -8.14 12.35 17.02
N THR A 142 -9.01 11.37 16.76
CA THR A 142 -8.89 10.01 17.32
C THR A 142 -7.57 9.35 16.90
N LEU A 143 -7.19 9.45 15.62
CA LEU A 143 -5.92 8.90 15.09
C LEU A 143 -4.69 9.58 15.70
N SER A 144 -4.77 10.89 15.96
CA SER A 144 -3.66 11.67 16.51
C SER A 144 -3.33 11.31 17.96
N SER A 145 -4.33 10.86 18.70
CA SER A 145 -4.25 10.62 20.15
C SER A 145 -4.12 9.15 20.54
N THR A 146 -4.39 8.23 19.61
CA THR A 146 -4.39 6.80 19.95
C THR A 146 -3.00 6.17 19.98
N PRO A 147 -2.68 5.38 21.02
CA PRO A 147 -1.54 4.46 21.01
C PRO A 147 -1.91 3.07 20.44
N GLU A 148 -3.18 2.83 20.11
CA GLU A 148 -3.72 1.51 19.77
C GLU A 148 -3.56 1.20 18.28
N TYR A 149 -2.33 1.10 17.81
CA TYR A 149 -2.02 0.72 16.43
C TYR A 149 -0.83 -0.25 16.34
N ALA A 150 -0.73 -0.94 15.21
CA ALA A 150 0.44 -1.72 14.85
C ALA A 150 0.94 -1.30 13.47
N LEU A 151 2.24 -1.04 13.36
CA LEU A 151 2.88 -0.72 12.09
C LEU A 151 3.03 -1.97 11.23
N LEU A 152 2.77 -1.85 9.93
CA LEU A 152 2.78 -2.96 8.98
C LEU A 152 4.14 -3.11 8.30
N ALA A 153 4.52 -2.18 7.44
CA ALA A 153 5.76 -2.28 6.70
C ALA A 153 6.99 -2.13 7.61
N SER A 154 8.06 -2.84 7.27
CA SER A 154 9.32 -2.76 8.00
C SER A 154 9.94 -1.36 7.93
N PRO A 155 10.75 -0.93 8.92
CA PRO A 155 11.44 0.36 8.86
C PRO A 155 12.33 0.53 7.63
N GLY A 156 12.86 -0.57 7.10
CA GLY A 156 13.70 -0.59 5.89
C GLY A 156 12.91 -0.32 4.61
N PHE A 157 11.65 -0.70 4.57
CA PHE A 157 10.78 -0.47 3.41
C PHE A 157 10.46 1.02 3.24
N VAL A 158 10.16 1.71 4.32
CA VAL A 158 9.69 3.11 4.34
C VAL A 158 10.82 4.14 4.17
N LYS A 159 12.06 3.78 4.44
CA LYS A 159 13.21 4.65 4.11
C LYS A 159 13.29 4.97 2.61
N THR A 160 12.43 4.33 1.82
CA THR A 160 12.40 4.39 0.37
C THR A 160 11.61 5.57 -0.18
N VAL A 161 10.69 6.16 0.58
CA VAL A 161 9.73 7.14 0.02
C VAL A 161 9.69 8.39 0.88
N ASN A 162 10.67 9.27 0.68
CA ASN A 162 10.56 10.66 1.12
C ASN A 162 10.13 11.48 -0.09
N VAL A 163 8.82 11.57 -0.29
CA VAL A 163 8.23 12.28 -1.43
C VAL A 163 8.00 13.72 -1.07
N ASN A 164 9.00 14.57 -1.25
CA ASN A 164 8.74 15.92 -1.73
C ASN A 164 8.50 15.77 -3.23
N SER A 165 7.27 15.46 -3.59
CA SER A 165 6.87 15.02 -4.92
C SER A 165 6.93 16.15 -5.91
N SER A 166 7.99 16.18 -6.69
CA SER A 166 7.91 16.85 -7.98
C SER A 166 7.13 15.93 -8.94
N ASP A 167 6.38 16.52 -9.90
CA ASP A 167 5.71 15.77 -11.00
C ASP A 167 6.62 14.73 -11.68
N ARG A 168 7.94 14.94 -11.58
CA ARG A 168 8.96 14.05 -12.09
C ARG A 168 9.05 12.74 -11.34
N LEU A 169 8.97 12.77 -9.99
CA LEU A 169 8.94 11.55 -9.16
C LEU A 169 7.66 10.76 -9.44
N ASN A 170 6.53 11.43 -9.54
CA ASN A 170 5.26 10.80 -9.86
C ASN A 170 5.33 10.07 -11.22
N LYS A 171 5.85 10.72 -12.27
CA LYS A 171 6.04 10.11 -13.59
C LYS A 171 6.97 8.90 -13.56
N ILE A 172 8.08 8.98 -12.82
CA ILE A 172 9.01 7.87 -12.64
C ILE A 172 8.29 6.70 -11.97
N THR A 173 7.61 6.97 -10.87
CA THR A 173 6.96 5.96 -10.05
C THR A 173 5.83 5.30 -10.82
N GLU A 174 4.97 6.07 -11.48
CA GLU A 174 3.89 5.57 -12.33
C GLU A 174 4.42 4.66 -13.43
N TYR A 175 5.48 5.10 -14.14
CA TYR A 175 6.10 4.28 -15.17
C TYR A 175 6.64 2.96 -14.62
N LEU A 176 7.31 2.98 -13.47
CA LEU A 176 7.88 1.78 -12.85
C LEU A 176 6.80 0.76 -12.49
N ILE A 177 5.65 1.20 -12.01
CA ILE A 177 4.57 0.29 -11.63
C ILE A 177 3.82 -0.25 -12.82
N GLN A 178 3.61 0.54 -13.85
CA GLN A 178 2.96 0.06 -15.07
C GLN A 178 3.83 -0.93 -15.85
N ASN A 179 5.16 -0.95 -15.59
CA ASN A 179 6.10 -1.72 -16.41
C ASN A 179 7.09 -2.57 -15.59
N PHE A 180 6.90 -2.74 -14.27
CA PHE A 180 7.89 -3.43 -13.42
C PHE A 180 8.20 -4.87 -13.86
N ASP A 181 7.26 -5.52 -14.55
CA ASP A 181 7.36 -6.86 -15.13
C ASP A 181 8.16 -6.92 -16.44
N GLN A 182 8.44 -5.75 -17.04
CA GLN A 182 9.20 -5.63 -18.28
C GLN A 182 10.70 -5.45 -18.03
N ASP A 183 11.50 -5.53 -19.09
CA ASP A 183 12.93 -5.22 -19.01
C ASP A 183 13.16 -3.70 -18.91
N ILE A 184 13.14 -3.20 -17.68
CA ILE A 184 13.36 -1.78 -17.40
C ILE A 184 14.84 -1.52 -17.17
N THR A 185 15.44 -0.69 -18.04
CA THR A 185 16.81 -0.22 -17.88
C THR A 185 16.88 1.12 -17.15
N LEU A 186 17.96 1.33 -16.41
CA LEU A 186 18.24 2.59 -15.72
C LEU A 186 18.24 3.78 -16.70
N SER A 187 18.77 3.59 -17.92
CA SER A 187 18.80 4.64 -18.97
C SER A 187 17.40 5.02 -19.44
N LYS A 188 16.49 4.05 -19.54
CA LYS A 188 15.10 4.32 -19.93
C LYS A 188 14.39 5.21 -18.91
N VAL A 189 14.53 4.88 -17.63
CA VAL A 189 13.88 5.67 -16.55
C VAL A 189 14.54 7.04 -16.40
N ALA A 190 15.85 7.12 -16.55
CA ALA A 190 16.57 8.40 -16.59
C ALA A 190 16.05 9.32 -17.72
N SER A 191 15.79 8.75 -18.89
CA SER A 191 15.19 9.48 -20.03
C SER A 191 13.78 9.99 -19.71
N ILE A 192 12.94 9.20 -19.03
CA ILE A 192 11.59 9.62 -18.59
C ILE A 192 11.68 10.79 -17.62
N ALA A 193 12.69 10.77 -16.75
CA ALA A 193 12.97 11.87 -15.83
C ALA A 193 13.62 13.10 -16.49
N ASN A 194 13.94 13.04 -17.77
CA ASN A 194 14.76 14.02 -18.49
C ASN A 194 16.11 14.28 -17.80
N MET A 195 16.81 13.21 -17.43
CA MET A 195 18.10 13.27 -16.72
C MET A 195 19.16 12.39 -17.38
N ALA A 196 20.43 12.79 -17.23
CA ALA A 196 21.54 11.87 -17.48
C ALA A 196 21.52 10.73 -16.45
N VAL A 197 22.00 9.53 -16.83
CA VAL A 197 21.93 8.31 -16.02
C VAL A 197 22.57 8.50 -14.63
N THR A 198 23.72 9.15 -14.55
CA THR A 198 24.41 9.43 -13.29
C THR A 198 23.63 10.39 -12.40
N THR A 199 23.08 11.46 -12.99
CA THR A 199 22.25 12.44 -12.29
C THR A 199 20.97 11.77 -11.77
N PHE A 200 20.33 10.95 -12.60
CA PHE A 200 19.15 10.18 -12.23
C PHE A 200 19.43 9.21 -11.07
N SER A 201 20.55 8.49 -11.10
CA SER A 201 20.92 7.55 -10.01
C SER A 201 21.04 8.25 -8.68
N ASN A 202 21.66 9.42 -8.62
CA ASN A 202 21.79 10.22 -7.41
C ASN A 202 20.43 10.78 -6.99
N PHE A 203 19.71 11.40 -7.92
CA PHE A 203 18.36 11.92 -7.69
C PHE A 203 17.41 10.85 -7.14
N PHE A 204 17.40 9.66 -7.76
CA PHE A 204 16.57 8.55 -7.33
C PHE A 204 16.94 8.11 -5.91
N LYS A 205 18.24 7.92 -5.63
CA LYS A 205 18.73 7.52 -4.29
C LYS A 205 18.45 8.58 -3.23
N GLU A 206 18.54 9.85 -3.55
CA GLU A 206 18.23 10.95 -2.61
C GLU A 206 16.75 10.99 -2.25
N ASN A 207 15.86 10.76 -3.22
CA ASN A 207 14.42 10.82 -3.02
C ASN A 207 13.81 9.52 -2.50
N TYR A 208 14.25 8.37 -3.01
CA TYR A 208 13.73 7.06 -2.61
C TYR A 208 14.58 6.36 -1.53
N ARG A 209 15.74 6.90 -1.15
CA ARG A 209 16.69 6.35 -0.15
C ARG A 209 17.23 4.96 -0.47
N VAL A 210 16.88 4.41 -1.61
CA VAL A 210 17.39 3.15 -2.17
C VAL A 210 17.80 3.36 -3.61
N THR A 211 18.58 2.44 -4.16
CA THR A 211 18.91 2.46 -5.58
C THR A 211 17.68 2.09 -6.42
N PHE A 212 17.67 2.53 -7.68
CA PHE A 212 16.66 2.15 -8.66
C PHE A 212 16.45 0.62 -8.74
N VAL A 213 17.55 -0.14 -8.77
CA VAL A 213 17.49 -1.61 -8.86
C VAL A 213 16.88 -2.24 -7.61
N GLU A 214 17.21 -1.71 -6.45
CA GLU A 214 16.60 -2.18 -5.19
C GLU A 214 15.10 -1.88 -5.15
N TYR A 215 14.69 -0.69 -5.54
CA TYR A 215 13.29 -0.32 -5.62
C TYR A 215 12.50 -1.22 -6.59
N LEU A 216 13.02 -1.40 -7.82
CA LEU A 216 12.41 -2.29 -8.81
C LEU A 216 12.29 -3.73 -8.32
N ASN A 217 13.33 -4.24 -7.65
CA ASN A 217 13.26 -5.57 -7.05
C ASN A 217 12.22 -5.66 -5.91
N THR A 218 12.05 -4.59 -5.12
CA THR A 218 11.00 -4.55 -4.09
C THR A 218 9.61 -4.67 -4.71
N LEU A 219 9.33 -3.92 -5.79
CA LEU A 219 8.07 -4.01 -6.52
C LEU A 219 7.84 -5.43 -7.07
N ARG A 220 8.85 -6.00 -7.73
CA ARG A 220 8.78 -7.35 -8.31
C ARG A 220 8.54 -8.43 -7.26
N ILE A 221 9.23 -8.35 -6.11
CA ILE A 221 9.04 -9.32 -5.01
C ILE A 221 7.67 -9.14 -4.35
N GLY A 222 7.18 -7.90 -4.19
CA GLY A 222 5.83 -7.63 -3.72
C GLY A 222 4.77 -8.31 -4.59
N TYR A 223 4.89 -8.13 -5.91
CA TYR A 223 3.99 -8.76 -6.88
C TYR A 223 4.13 -10.30 -6.90
N ALA A 224 5.36 -10.82 -6.78
CA ALA A 224 5.60 -12.24 -6.67
C ALA A 224 4.92 -12.86 -5.43
N CYS A 225 4.94 -12.17 -4.30
CA CYS A 225 4.22 -12.62 -3.10
C CYS A 225 2.72 -12.74 -3.36
N LYS A 226 2.12 -11.78 -4.07
CA LYS A 226 0.71 -11.84 -4.48
C LYS A 226 0.47 -13.08 -5.36
N LYS A 227 1.25 -13.24 -6.42
CA LYS A 227 1.13 -14.38 -7.36
C LYS A 227 1.30 -15.72 -6.65
N LEU A 228 2.26 -15.83 -5.73
CA LEU A 228 2.46 -17.03 -4.93
C LEU A 228 1.33 -17.33 -3.95
N SER A 229 0.47 -16.35 -3.66
CA SER A 229 -0.75 -16.51 -2.85
C SER A 229 -1.94 -17.02 -3.68
N GLU A 230 -1.83 -17.05 -5.00
CA GLU A 230 -2.81 -17.65 -5.90
C GLU A 230 -2.53 -19.17 -6.01
N LYS A 231 -3.58 -20.01 -5.98
CA LYS A 231 -3.42 -21.47 -6.13
C LYS A 231 -2.84 -21.82 -7.50
N ASP A 232 -2.05 -22.88 -7.55
CA ASP A 232 -1.54 -23.53 -8.75
C ASP A 232 -0.55 -22.74 -9.61
N GLN A 233 -0.01 -21.61 -9.10
CA GLN A 233 1.04 -20.87 -9.79
C GLN A 233 2.39 -21.58 -9.69
N ASN A 234 3.06 -21.82 -10.81
CA ASN A 234 4.43 -22.35 -10.80
C ASN A 234 5.42 -21.26 -10.36
N ILE A 235 6.34 -21.57 -9.44
CA ILE A 235 7.36 -20.63 -8.96
C ILE A 235 8.23 -20.08 -10.09
N VAL A 236 8.53 -20.93 -11.09
CA VAL A 236 9.33 -20.54 -12.26
C VAL A 236 8.56 -19.50 -13.08
N ASP A 237 7.29 -19.74 -13.37
CA ASP A 237 6.44 -18.85 -14.15
C ASP A 237 6.26 -17.53 -13.41
N VAL A 238 5.98 -17.57 -12.11
CA VAL A 238 5.90 -16.37 -11.26
C VAL A 238 7.18 -15.54 -11.32
N ALA A 239 8.36 -16.18 -11.32
CA ALA A 239 9.62 -15.44 -11.41
C ALA A 239 9.72 -14.63 -12.71
N TYR A 240 9.36 -15.23 -13.84
CA TYR A 240 9.40 -14.56 -15.15
C TYR A 240 8.28 -13.54 -15.32
N GLU A 241 7.05 -13.83 -14.88
CA GLU A 241 5.93 -12.89 -14.88
C GLU A 241 6.20 -11.64 -14.03
N CYS A 242 7.05 -11.75 -13.02
CA CYS A 242 7.49 -10.63 -12.21
C CYS A 242 8.70 -9.87 -12.78
N GLY A 243 9.12 -10.18 -14.01
CA GLY A 243 10.20 -9.49 -14.70
C GLY A 243 11.62 -9.92 -14.29
N PHE A 244 11.79 -11.09 -13.66
CA PHE A 244 13.13 -11.62 -13.38
C PHE A 244 13.66 -12.42 -14.58
N ASN A 245 14.87 -12.12 -15.03
CA ASN A 245 15.50 -12.79 -16.17
C ASN A 245 16.09 -14.17 -15.81
N SER A 246 16.09 -14.56 -14.54
CA SER A 246 16.49 -15.90 -14.11
C SER A 246 15.90 -16.27 -12.77
N LEU A 247 15.56 -17.55 -12.61
CA LEU A 247 15.08 -18.13 -11.35
C LEU A 247 16.10 -18.00 -10.21
N ALA A 248 17.39 -18.09 -10.51
CA ALA A 248 18.45 -17.94 -9.52
C ALA A 248 18.47 -16.52 -8.93
N ASN A 249 18.34 -15.49 -9.77
CA ASN A 249 18.24 -14.11 -9.32
C ASN A 249 16.96 -13.87 -8.51
N PHE A 250 15.83 -14.38 -9.00
CA PHE A 250 14.56 -14.32 -8.29
C PHE A 250 14.67 -14.90 -6.87
N ASN A 251 15.14 -16.14 -6.73
CA ASN A 251 15.28 -16.82 -5.44
C ASN A 251 16.20 -16.04 -4.49
N ARG A 252 17.32 -15.52 -5.00
CA ARG A 252 18.25 -14.69 -4.21
C ARG A 252 17.59 -13.40 -3.72
N GLN A 253 16.88 -12.68 -4.58
CA GLN A 253 16.19 -11.45 -4.21
C GLN A 253 15.02 -11.75 -3.27
N PHE A 254 14.23 -12.78 -3.55
CA PHE A 254 13.12 -13.18 -2.69
C PHE A 254 13.61 -13.47 -1.26
N LYS A 255 14.68 -14.27 -1.13
CA LYS A 255 15.29 -14.57 0.18
C LYS A 255 15.85 -13.31 0.85
N LYS A 256 16.45 -12.39 0.08
CA LYS A 256 16.95 -11.09 0.61
C LYS A 256 15.82 -10.27 1.24
N TYR A 257 14.66 -10.16 0.56
CA TYR A 257 13.57 -9.29 1.00
C TYR A 257 12.58 -9.96 1.97
N LYS A 258 12.38 -11.26 1.87
CA LYS A 258 11.41 -12.01 2.69
C LYS A 258 12.02 -12.90 3.77
N GLN A 259 13.35 -13.00 3.82
CA GLN A 259 14.12 -13.85 4.75
C GLN A 259 13.75 -15.35 4.66
N MET A 260 13.08 -15.76 3.58
CA MET A 260 12.68 -17.12 3.28
C MET A 260 12.63 -17.37 1.77
N THR A 261 12.62 -18.63 1.36
CA THR A 261 12.49 -18.99 -0.06
C THR A 261 11.04 -18.83 -0.55
N PRO A 262 10.80 -18.71 -1.88
CA PRO A 262 9.44 -18.69 -2.43
C PRO A 262 8.61 -19.94 -2.07
N THR A 263 9.26 -21.10 -1.97
CA THR A 263 8.61 -22.37 -1.57
C THR A 263 8.16 -22.35 -0.12
N GLU A 264 9.04 -21.87 0.79
CA GLU A 264 8.70 -21.72 2.21
C GLU A 264 7.58 -20.70 2.38
N PHE A 265 7.65 -19.56 1.69
CA PHE A 265 6.62 -18.53 1.68
C PHE A 265 5.26 -19.09 1.27
N ARG A 266 5.21 -19.85 0.15
CA ARG A 266 3.99 -20.51 -0.32
C ARG A 266 3.42 -21.47 0.72
N ARG A 267 4.28 -22.29 1.34
CA ARG A 267 3.84 -23.25 2.37
C ARG A 267 3.18 -22.58 3.56
N ILE A 268 3.71 -21.44 4.01
CA ILE A 268 3.13 -20.66 5.14
C ILE A 268 1.77 -20.06 4.76
N ILE A 269 1.58 -19.72 3.50
CA ILE A 269 0.35 -19.11 3.01
C ILE A 269 -0.81 -20.11 2.91
N TYR A 270 -0.52 -21.39 2.64
CA TYR A 270 -1.54 -22.44 2.44
C TYR A 270 -1.77 -23.33 3.68
N VAL A 271 -1.15 -23.02 4.81
CA VAL A 271 -1.47 -23.57 6.14
C VAL A 271 -2.45 -22.66 6.83
#